data_6cfc67df20260d17f64a7ecb944957cb
#
_entry.id   6cfc67df20260d17f64a7ecb944957cb
#
_cell.length_a   1.000
_cell.length_b   1.000
_cell.length_c   1.000
_cell.angle_alpha   90.00
_cell.angle_beta   90.00
_cell.angle_gamma   90.00
#
_symmetry.space_group_name_H-M   'P 1'
#
loop_
_entity.id
_entity.type
_entity.pdbx_description
1 polymer ?
#
loop_
_entity_poly.entity_id
_entity_poly.type
_entity_poly.pdbx_seq_one_letter_code
_entity_poly.pdbx_strand_id
1 'polypeptide(L)'
;MKYYIKLLFAILIPIFIACSDSTTKKNLILAESLMTEQPDSALSILRNINSTSLKGYNQALYAVLYSHAQYRNYIIEMNDSLISIAVNYFREHNDKNHLMTALYCQGRIRVYNGNYSGGMISSIECEEIALQLKDNYYLGRAYELMGEIFNETYDDEKAIDKLHKSAEHYNKSGRNDNYRYVMIDLAASYANHGEYNRCIELSDSIMDNYINDKSLINYGKYRQLISLYKLQQYDRLMDNINFLFKNSDKQSIPNCYIYLIRLAI
;
A
#
# COMPACT_ATOMS: atom_id res chain seq x y z
N MET A 1 55.56 -5.46 24.65
CA MET A 1 54.32 -6.23 24.69
C MET A 1 53.05 -5.35 24.62
N LYS A 2 52.88 -4.30 25.44
CA LYS A 2 51.70 -3.39 25.39
C LYS A 2 51.49 -2.65 24.07
N TYR A 3 52.53 -2.33 23.31
CA TYR A 3 52.44 -1.64 21.99
C TYR A 3 51.93 -2.56 20.89
N TYR A 4 52.35 -3.84 20.88
CA TYR A 4 51.89 -4.81 19.88
C TYR A 4 50.41 -5.17 20.04
N ILE A 5 49.90 -5.21 21.30
CA ILE A 5 48.49 -5.45 21.59
C ILE A 5 47.61 -4.28 21.11
N LYS A 6 48.05 -3.02 21.28
CA LYS A 6 47.34 -1.85 20.76
C LYS A 6 47.34 -1.80 19.24
N LEU A 7 48.43 -2.21 18.57
CA LEU A 7 48.54 -2.28 17.13
C LEU A 7 47.65 -3.39 16.56
N LEU A 8 47.59 -4.55 17.22
CA LEU A 8 46.70 -5.66 16.83
C LEU A 8 45.21 -5.29 16.95
N PHE A 9 44.82 -4.55 17.99
CA PHE A 9 43.46 -4.03 18.15
C PHE A 9 43.13 -3.00 17.09
N ALA A 10 44.05 -2.11 16.69
CA ALA A 10 43.85 -1.09 15.68
C ALA A 10 43.68 -1.67 14.25
N ILE A 11 44.22 -2.88 14.00
CA ILE A 11 44.07 -3.58 12.71
C ILE A 11 42.82 -4.46 12.68
N LEU A 12 42.41 -5.04 13.80
CA LEU A 12 41.24 -5.92 13.88
C LEU A 12 39.91 -5.15 13.80
N ILE A 13 39.83 -3.95 14.35
CA ILE A 13 38.60 -3.13 14.32
C ILE A 13 38.11 -2.80 12.89
N PRO A 14 38.95 -2.33 11.95
CA PRO A 14 38.51 -2.06 10.58
C PRO A 14 38.07 -3.30 9.79
N ILE A 15 38.63 -4.48 10.13
CA ILE A 15 38.27 -5.75 9.47
C ILE A 15 36.84 -6.17 9.87
N PHE A 16 36.46 -6.02 11.14
CA PHE A 16 35.10 -6.30 11.60
C PHE A 16 34.08 -5.32 11.05
N ILE A 17 34.42 -4.04 10.88
CA ILE A 17 33.54 -3.03 10.29
C ILE A 17 33.33 -3.31 8.81
N ALA A 18 34.38 -3.65 8.05
CA ALA A 18 34.28 -3.96 6.62
C ALA A 18 33.46 -5.23 6.34
N CYS A 19 33.59 -6.27 7.18
CA CYS A 19 32.74 -7.47 7.08
C CYS A 19 31.26 -7.18 7.40
N SER A 20 30.98 -6.35 8.38
CA SER A 20 29.62 -5.96 8.77
C SER A 20 28.91 -5.20 7.64
N ASP A 21 29.60 -4.26 7.01
CA ASP A 21 29.04 -3.43 5.92
C ASP A 21 28.73 -4.27 4.67
N SER A 22 29.62 -5.21 4.32
CA SER A 22 29.41 -6.15 3.21
C SER A 22 28.18 -7.06 3.44
N THR A 23 27.99 -7.55 4.66
CA THR A 23 26.84 -8.42 5.01
C THR A 23 25.53 -7.62 4.99
N THR A 24 25.53 -6.41 5.53
CA THR A 24 24.36 -5.52 5.51
C THR A 24 23.92 -5.20 4.10
N LYS A 25 24.86 -4.84 3.21
CA LYS A 25 24.56 -4.58 1.80
C LYS A 25 23.95 -5.80 1.10
N LYS A 26 24.46 -7.01 1.35
CA LYS A 26 23.90 -8.26 0.82
C LYS A 26 22.47 -8.49 1.30
N ASN A 27 22.20 -8.24 2.58
CA ASN A 27 20.89 -8.40 3.17
C ASN A 27 19.87 -7.38 2.61
N LEU A 28 20.29 -6.14 2.35
CA LEU A 28 19.43 -5.14 1.70
C LEU A 28 19.06 -5.56 0.27
N ILE A 29 20.04 -5.98 -0.53
CA ILE A 29 19.80 -6.47 -1.90
C ILE A 29 18.89 -7.71 -1.90
N LEU A 30 19.10 -8.64 -0.96
CA LEU A 30 18.25 -9.82 -0.83
C LEU A 30 16.82 -9.43 -0.44
N ALA A 31 16.64 -8.54 0.53
CA ALA A 31 15.31 -8.07 0.93
C ALA A 31 14.60 -7.37 -0.23
N GLU A 32 15.31 -6.58 -1.03
CA GLU A 32 14.76 -5.93 -2.22
C GLU A 32 14.27 -6.96 -3.25
N SER A 33 15.07 -7.99 -3.54
CA SER A 33 14.70 -9.04 -4.50
C SER A 33 13.48 -9.88 -4.06
N LEU A 34 13.25 -10.01 -2.75
CA LEU A 34 12.12 -10.75 -2.19
C LEU A 34 10.83 -9.90 -2.05
N MET A 35 10.92 -8.58 -2.24
CA MET A 35 9.85 -7.65 -1.90
C MET A 35 8.52 -7.95 -2.61
N THR A 36 8.57 -8.45 -3.83
CA THR A 36 7.36 -8.73 -4.63
C THR A 36 6.72 -10.07 -4.24
N GLU A 37 7.49 -11.13 -4.17
CA GLU A 37 6.96 -12.50 -4.01
C GLU A 37 6.91 -12.97 -2.55
N GLN A 38 7.80 -12.46 -1.70
CA GLN A 38 7.95 -12.88 -0.30
C GLN A 38 8.18 -11.69 0.63
N PRO A 39 7.19 -10.76 0.73
CA PRO A 39 7.37 -9.52 1.51
C PRO A 39 7.55 -9.75 3.01
N ASP A 40 7.03 -10.84 3.57
CA ASP A 40 7.23 -11.28 4.95
C ASP A 40 8.68 -11.70 5.20
N SER A 41 9.28 -12.45 4.28
CA SER A 41 10.70 -12.82 4.32
C SER A 41 11.60 -11.57 4.20
N ALA A 42 11.26 -10.65 3.29
CA ALA A 42 11.96 -9.38 3.16
C ALA A 42 11.92 -8.58 4.48
N LEU A 43 10.74 -8.47 5.10
CA LEU A 43 10.59 -7.78 6.39
C LEU A 43 11.40 -8.45 7.51
N SER A 44 11.42 -9.79 7.55
CA SER A 44 12.21 -10.54 8.54
C SER A 44 13.71 -10.25 8.41
N ILE A 45 14.25 -10.21 7.18
CA ILE A 45 15.65 -9.85 6.92
C ILE A 45 15.94 -8.42 7.39
N LEU A 46 15.06 -7.48 7.05
CA LEU A 46 15.23 -6.06 7.38
C LEU A 46 15.19 -5.81 8.89
N ARG A 47 14.36 -6.52 9.65
CA ARG A 47 14.29 -6.43 11.11
C ARG A 47 15.60 -6.83 11.81
N ASN A 48 16.41 -7.67 11.18
CA ASN A 48 17.69 -8.11 11.73
C ASN A 48 18.85 -7.16 11.40
N ILE A 49 18.61 -6.09 10.64
CA ILE A 49 19.61 -5.08 10.31
C ILE A 49 19.67 -4.04 11.44
N ASN A 50 20.88 -3.73 11.93
CA ASN A 50 21.09 -2.62 12.86
C ASN A 50 20.99 -1.28 12.11
N SER A 51 19.78 -0.71 12.04
CA SER A 51 19.50 0.51 11.29
C SER A 51 20.24 1.74 11.80
N THR A 52 20.58 1.79 13.10
CA THR A 52 21.26 2.96 13.69
C THR A 52 22.70 3.13 13.23
N SER A 53 23.33 2.07 12.71
CA SER A 53 24.69 2.12 12.15
C SER A 53 24.72 2.53 10.67
N LEU A 54 23.58 2.55 10.00
CA LEU A 54 23.50 2.82 8.56
C LEU A 54 23.69 4.31 8.25
N LYS A 55 24.33 4.58 7.11
CA LYS A 55 24.54 5.95 6.59
C LYS A 55 24.39 5.99 5.07
N GLY A 56 24.10 7.17 4.55
CA GLY A 56 24.04 7.43 3.11
C GLY A 56 23.11 6.48 2.37
N TYR A 57 23.57 5.92 1.26
CA TYR A 57 22.77 5.01 0.43
C TYR A 57 22.16 3.84 1.17
N ASN A 58 22.94 3.16 2.03
CA ASN A 58 22.43 2.00 2.77
C ASN A 58 21.34 2.38 3.77
N GLN A 59 21.40 3.57 4.37
CA GLN A 59 20.35 4.09 5.25
C GLN A 59 19.08 4.39 4.47
N ALA A 60 19.21 5.05 3.32
CA ALA A 60 18.07 5.37 2.46
C ALA A 60 17.43 4.11 1.88
N LEU A 61 18.24 3.17 1.40
CA LEU A 61 17.74 1.88 0.90
C LEU A 61 17.02 1.08 1.98
N TYR A 62 17.59 1.01 3.19
CA TYR A 62 16.90 0.39 4.32
C TYR A 62 15.55 1.06 4.60
N ALA A 63 15.52 2.38 4.64
CA ALA A 63 14.29 3.13 4.94
C ALA A 63 13.18 2.85 3.93
N VAL A 64 13.45 2.86 2.62
CA VAL A 64 12.43 2.56 1.62
C VAL A 64 12.01 1.10 1.65
N LEU A 65 12.96 0.17 1.78
CA LEU A 65 12.64 -1.26 1.80
C LEU A 65 11.85 -1.64 3.05
N TYR A 66 12.22 -1.13 4.22
CA TYR A 66 11.53 -1.41 5.47
C TYR A 66 10.10 -0.87 5.46
N SER A 67 9.88 0.38 5.04
CA SER A 67 8.55 0.96 4.93
C SER A 67 7.70 0.23 3.88
N HIS A 68 8.30 -0.16 2.75
CA HIS A 68 7.59 -0.93 1.73
C HIS A 68 7.24 -2.34 2.21
N ALA A 69 8.15 -3.02 2.90
CA ALA A 69 7.88 -4.34 3.48
C ALA A 69 6.80 -4.28 4.57
N GLN A 70 6.79 -3.26 5.42
CA GLN A 70 5.72 -3.05 6.39
C GLN A 70 4.36 -2.87 5.69
N TYR A 71 4.28 -2.00 4.69
CA TYR A 71 3.07 -1.81 3.90
C TYR A 71 2.58 -3.12 3.26
N ARG A 72 3.48 -3.89 2.64
CA ARG A 72 3.16 -5.18 2.01
C ARG A 72 2.67 -6.24 3.01
N ASN A 73 3.04 -6.11 4.27
CA ASN A 73 2.63 -6.99 5.38
C ASN A 73 1.46 -6.42 6.19
N TYR A 74 0.75 -5.41 5.68
CA TYR A 74 -0.37 -4.74 6.35
C TYR A 74 -0.02 -4.16 7.73
N ILE A 75 1.25 -3.84 7.97
CA ILE A 75 1.72 -3.18 9.17
C ILE A 75 1.61 -1.67 8.96
N ILE A 76 0.83 -1.06 9.83
CA ILE A 76 0.56 0.37 9.78
C ILE A 76 1.71 1.13 10.41
N GLU A 77 2.37 1.98 9.62
CA GLU A 77 3.36 2.93 10.09
C GLU A 77 2.70 4.28 10.34
N MET A 78 2.88 4.80 11.56
CA MET A 78 2.26 6.07 11.98
C MET A 78 3.16 7.28 11.77
N ASN A 79 4.44 7.06 11.45
CA ASN A 79 5.43 8.13 11.36
C ASN A 79 6.18 8.08 10.04
N ASP A 80 6.17 9.17 9.28
CA ASP A 80 6.86 9.28 8.01
C ASP A 80 8.34 9.67 8.11
N SER A 81 8.91 9.78 9.34
CA SER A 81 10.31 10.19 9.54
C SER A 81 11.30 9.24 8.88
N LEU A 82 11.07 7.92 8.99
CA LEU A 82 11.96 6.93 8.40
C LEU A 82 11.93 7.02 6.86
N ILE A 83 10.75 7.00 6.27
CA ILE A 83 10.62 7.05 4.80
C ILE A 83 11.10 8.39 4.23
N SER A 84 11.01 9.48 5.00
CA SER A 84 11.51 10.79 4.61
C SER A 84 13.02 10.81 4.40
N ILE A 85 13.78 9.96 5.10
CA ILE A 85 15.23 9.78 4.85
C ILE A 85 15.45 9.28 3.42
N ALA A 86 14.67 8.28 2.99
CA ALA A 86 14.76 7.73 1.64
C ALA A 86 14.35 8.77 0.58
N VAL A 87 13.21 9.44 0.78
CA VAL A 87 12.71 10.47 -0.15
C VAL A 87 13.77 11.56 -0.38
N ASN A 88 14.35 12.10 0.71
CA ASN A 88 15.34 13.15 0.61
C ASN A 88 16.63 12.66 -0.09
N TYR A 89 17.15 11.52 0.33
CA TYR A 89 18.37 10.97 -0.23
C TYR A 89 18.24 10.67 -1.73
N PHE A 90 17.19 9.95 -2.13
CA PHE A 90 17.04 9.55 -3.53
C PHE A 90 16.67 10.73 -4.44
N ARG A 91 16.01 11.76 -3.92
CA ARG A 91 15.78 13.01 -4.65
C ARG A 91 17.10 13.75 -4.92
N GLU A 92 17.94 13.91 -3.90
CA GLU A 92 19.27 14.57 -4.03
C GLU A 92 20.21 13.81 -4.98
N HIS A 93 20.11 12.48 -5.01
CA HIS A 93 20.98 11.64 -5.84
C HIS A 93 20.34 11.22 -7.19
N ASN A 94 19.15 11.75 -7.52
CA ASN A 94 18.44 11.49 -8.77
C ASN A 94 18.17 9.97 -9.03
N ASP A 95 18.00 9.18 -7.98
CA ASP A 95 17.60 7.78 -8.08
C ASP A 95 16.07 7.70 -8.17
N LYS A 96 15.56 7.83 -9.40
CA LYS A 96 14.12 7.91 -9.67
C LYS A 96 13.37 6.65 -9.28
N ASN A 97 13.96 5.47 -9.41
CA ASN A 97 13.28 4.22 -9.09
C ASN A 97 12.99 4.07 -7.59
N HIS A 98 14.00 4.29 -6.76
CA HIS A 98 13.82 4.25 -5.31
C HIS A 98 13.01 5.44 -4.79
N LEU A 99 13.17 6.63 -5.41
CA LEU A 99 12.39 7.81 -5.05
C LEU A 99 10.88 7.58 -5.29
N MET A 100 10.50 7.01 -6.44
CA MET A 100 9.12 6.69 -6.78
C MET A 100 8.48 5.76 -5.75
N THR A 101 9.20 4.68 -5.36
CA THR A 101 8.77 3.76 -4.30
C THR A 101 8.64 4.47 -2.95
N ALA A 102 9.64 5.30 -2.60
CA ALA A 102 9.64 6.04 -1.34
C ALA A 102 8.48 7.04 -1.24
N LEU A 103 8.20 7.77 -2.32
CA LEU A 103 7.08 8.72 -2.40
C LEU A 103 5.73 8.01 -2.25
N TYR A 104 5.55 6.86 -2.91
CA TYR A 104 4.33 6.08 -2.73
C TYR A 104 4.15 5.64 -1.27
N CYS A 105 5.18 5.07 -0.64
CA CYS A 105 5.11 4.67 0.76
C CYS A 105 4.84 5.88 1.68
N GLN A 106 5.50 7.02 1.44
CA GLN A 106 5.27 8.24 2.20
C GLN A 106 3.84 8.74 2.05
N GLY A 107 3.31 8.74 0.83
CA GLY A 107 1.93 9.10 0.54
C GLY A 107 0.93 8.23 1.33
N ARG A 108 1.12 6.90 1.32
CA ARG A 108 0.29 5.95 2.09
C ARG A 108 0.32 6.22 3.59
N ILE A 109 1.51 6.43 4.18
CA ILE A 109 1.67 6.76 5.60
C ILE A 109 0.93 8.05 5.94
N ARG A 110 1.05 9.08 5.10
CA ARG A 110 0.40 10.39 5.30
C ARG A 110 -1.11 10.30 5.22
N VAL A 111 -1.65 9.59 4.23
CA VAL A 111 -3.10 9.36 4.09
C VAL A 111 -3.63 8.61 5.29
N TYR A 112 -2.96 7.55 5.72
CA TYR A 112 -3.35 6.80 6.91
C TYR A 112 -3.42 7.68 8.17
N ASN A 113 -2.52 8.67 8.30
CA ASN A 113 -2.50 9.64 9.40
C ASN A 113 -3.47 10.83 9.19
N GLY A 114 -4.33 10.81 8.17
CA GLY A 114 -5.26 11.90 7.86
C GLY A 114 -4.60 13.13 7.21
N ASN A 115 -3.31 13.08 6.88
CA ASN A 115 -2.63 14.15 6.15
C ASN A 115 -2.85 13.99 4.64
N TYR A 116 -4.09 14.22 4.20
CA TYR A 116 -4.50 14.04 2.79
C TYR A 116 -3.75 14.97 1.84
N SER A 117 -3.50 16.22 2.24
CA SER A 117 -2.72 17.17 1.42
C SER A 117 -1.27 16.70 1.22
N GLY A 118 -0.61 16.25 2.28
CA GLY A 118 0.74 15.68 2.19
C GLY A 118 0.77 14.37 1.38
N GLY A 119 -0.27 13.54 1.50
CA GLY A 119 -0.45 12.34 0.69
C GLY A 119 -0.61 12.66 -0.79
N MET A 120 -1.43 13.66 -1.13
CA MET A 120 -1.64 14.12 -2.50
C MET A 120 -0.33 14.63 -3.14
N ILE A 121 0.44 15.44 -2.42
CA ILE A 121 1.75 15.93 -2.91
C ILE A 121 2.67 14.76 -3.25
N SER A 122 2.80 13.79 -2.35
CA SER A 122 3.64 12.60 -2.60
C SER A 122 3.13 11.76 -3.79
N SER A 123 1.80 11.66 -3.96
CA SER A 123 1.19 10.92 -5.08
C SER A 123 1.41 11.61 -6.42
N ILE A 124 1.33 12.94 -6.48
CA ILE A 124 1.60 13.73 -7.70
C ILE A 124 3.07 13.58 -8.12
N GLU A 125 4.00 13.73 -7.19
CA GLU A 125 5.42 13.56 -7.49
C GLU A 125 5.74 12.11 -7.93
N CYS A 126 5.09 11.11 -7.31
CA CYS A 126 5.18 9.71 -7.74
C CYS A 126 4.65 9.52 -9.18
N GLU A 127 3.50 10.11 -9.52
CA GLU A 127 2.91 10.11 -10.87
C GLU A 127 3.89 10.72 -11.89
N GLU A 128 4.44 11.89 -11.60
CA GLU A 128 5.38 12.57 -12.50
C GLU A 128 6.62 11.71 -12.82
N ILE A 129 7.18 11.05 -11.82
CA ILE A 129 8.33 10.14 -12.02
C ILE A 129 7.90 8.90 -12.80
N ALA A 130 6.75 8.31 -12.46
CA ALA A 130 6.23 7.12 -13.14
C ALA A 130 5.92 7.40 -14.63
N LEU A 131 5.43 8.60 -14.96
CA LEU A 131 5.26 9.06 -16.36
C LEU A 131 6.61 9.13 -17.10
N GLN A 132 7.64 9.70 -16.47
CA GLN A 132 8.98 9.78 -17.06
C GLN A 132 9.60 8.39 -17.29
N LEU A 133 9.37 7.44 -16.37
CA LEU A 133 9.88 6.07 -16.45
C LEU A 133 8.97 5.15 -17.28
N LYS A 134 7.77 5.61 -17.67
CA LYS A 134 6.71 4.83 -18.33
C LYS A 134 6.30 3.59 -17.50
N ASP A 135 6.30 3.75 -16.20
CA ASP A 135 5.95 2.67 -15.26
C ASP A 135 4.45 2.66 -15.00
N ASN A 136 3.73 1.79 -15.71
CA ASN A 136 2.28 1.66 -15.57
C ASN A 136 1.88 1.14 -14.18
N TYR A 137 2.70 0.34 -13.51
CA TYR A 137 2.37 -0.15 -12.17
C TYR A 137 2.34 0.98 -11.15
N TYR A 138 3.35 1.85 -11.14
CA TYR A 138 3.38 2.99 -10.23
C TYR A 138 2.41 4.10 -10.64
N LEU A 139 2.08 4.26 -11.92
CA LEU A 139 0.97 5.12 -12.34
C LEU A 139 -0.36 4.62 -11.75
N GLY A 140 -0.63 3.32 -11.82
CA GLY A 140 -1.80 2.72 -11.19
C GLY A 140 -1.84 3.01 -9.68
N ARG A 141 -0.71 2.83 -8.98
CA ARG A 141 -0.60 3.07 -7.53
C ARG A 141 -0.80 4.54 -7.15
N ALA A 142 -0.24 5.47 -7.93
CA ALA A 142 -0.38 6.90 -7.66
C ALA A 142 -1.85 7.33 -7.84
N TYR A 143 -2.51 6.91 -8.91
CA TYR A 143 -3.92 7.21 -9.14
C TYR A 143 -4.85 6.54 -8.13
N GLU A 144 -4.57 5.30 -7.69
CA GLU A 144 -5.32 4.63 -6.62
C GLU A 144 -5.27 5.46 -5.33
N LEU A 145 -4.09 5.90 -4.91
CA LEU A 145 -3.94 6.71 -3.71
C LEU A 145 -4.62 8.08 -3.84
N MET A 146 -4.55 8.72 -5.00
CA MET A 146 -5.30 9.96 -5.26
C MET A 146 -6.81 9.73 -5.20
N GLY A 147 -7.31 8.63 -5.75
CA GLY A 147 -8.72 8.25 -5.69
C GLY A 147 -9.18 8.03 -4.25
N GLU A 148 -8.38 7.33 -3.43
CA GLU A 148 -8.65 7.16 -2.01
C GLU A 148 -8.72 8.52 -1.29
N ILE A 149 -7.77 9.42 -1.54
CA ILE A 149 -7.78 10.77 -0.94
C ILE A 149 -9.05 11.54 -1.33
N PHE A 150 -9.48 11.47 -2.58
CA PHE A 150 -10.70 12.15 -3.02
C PHE A 150 -11.96 11.54 -2.39
N ASN A 151 -12.03 10.22 -2.22
CA ASN A 151 -13.10 9.57 -1.46
C ASN A 151 -13.14 10.05 0.00
N GLU A 152 -11.98 10.13 0.68
CA GLU A 152 -11.89 10.60 2.07
C GLU A 152 -12.20 12.10 2.23
N THR A 153 -12.08 12.86 1.14
CA THR A 153 -12.39 14.31 1.12
C THR A 153 -13.73 14.63 0.44
N TYR A 154 -14.54 13.60 0.15
CA TYR A 154 -15.89 13.71 -0.43
C TYR A 154 -15.95 14.38 -1.80
N ASP A 155 -14.90 14.21 -2.62
CA ASP A 155 -14.89 14.63 -4.03
C ASP A 155 -15.04 13.38 -4.91
N ASP A 156 -16.28 12.86 -4.94
CA ASP A 156 -16.58 11.55 -5.53
C ASP A 156 -16.31 11.53 -7.05
N GLU A 157 -16.54 12.63 -7.76
CA GLU A 157 -16.27 12.73 -9.20
C GLU A 157 -14.78 12.55 -9.51
N LYS A 158 -13.91 13.23 -8.73
CA LYS A 158 -12.46 13.07 -8.91
C LYS A 158 -11.97 11.71 -8.44
N ALA A 159 -12.58 11.14 -7.39
CA ALA A 159 -12.27 9.78 -6.96
C ALA A 159 -12.54 8.78 -8.10
N ILE A 160 -13.71 8.86 -8.74
CA ILE A 160 -14.09 8.02 -9.89
C ILE A 160 -13.08 8.19 -11.04
N ASP A 161 -12.72 9.43 -11.43
CA ASP A 161 -11.73 9.68 -12.49
C ASP A 161 -10.38 9.02 -12.18
N LYS A 162 -9.88 9.21 -10.94
CA LYS A 162 -8.57 8.66 -10.56
C LYS A 162 -8.57 7.14 -10.47
N LEU A 163 -9.64 6.54 -9.95
CA LEU A 163 -9.74 5.08 -9.89
C LEU A 163 -9.89 4.44 -11.27
N HIS A 164 -10.58 5.08 -12.22
CA HIS A 164 -10.60 4.65 -13.62
C HIS A 164 -9.17 4.63 -14.22
N LYS A 165 -8.41 5.72 -14.03
CA LYS A 165 -7.02 5.79 -14.51
C LYS A 165 -6.14 4.73 -13.83
N SER A 166 -6.34 4.50 -12.54
CA SER A 166 -5.64 3.45 -11.81
C SER A 166 -5.91 2.07 -12.42
N ALA A 167 -7.19 1.72 -12.63
CA ALA A 167 -7.59 0.46 -13.25
C ALA A 167 -6.98 0.27 -14.65
N GLU A 168 -7.00 1.31 -15.48
CA GLU A 168 -6.39 1.28 -16.82
C GLU A 168 -4.88 0.97 -16.75
N HIS A 169 -4.14 1.63 -15.85
CA HIS A 169 -2.72 1.44 -15.70
C HIS A 169 -2.35 0.10 -15.07
N TYR A 170 -3.11 -0.40 -14.11
CA TYR A 170 -2.92 -1.75 -13.59
C TYR A 170 -3.15 -2.82 -14.66
N ASN A 171 -4.19 -2.66 -15.49
CA ASN A 171 -4.44 -3.56 -16.62
C ASN A 171 -3.25 -3.54 -17.60
N LYS A 172 -2.74 -2.36 -17.98
CA LYS A 172 -1.57 -2.22 -18.86
C LYS A 172 -0.29 -2.83 -18.26
N SER A 173 -0.15 -2.83 -16.96
CA SER A 173 1.00 -3.43 -16.27
C SER A 173 0.89 -4.93 -16.04
N GLY A 174 -0.24 -5.56 -16.36
CA GLY A 174 -0.53 -6.97 -16.09
C GLY A 174 -0.73 -7.29 -14.61
N ARG A 175 -0.93 -6.28 -13.76
CA ARG A 175 -1.16 -6.45 -12.31
C ARG A 175 -2.63 -6.72 -12.02
N ASN A 176 -3.10 -7.91 -12.39
CA ASN A 176 -4.51 -8.32 -12.26
C ASN A 176 -5.01 -8.25 -10.80
N ASP A 177 -4.14 -8.53 -9.82
CA ASP A 177 -4.50 -8.45 -8.42
C ASP A 177 -4.87 -7.02 -8.00
N ASN A 178 -4.06 -6.03 -8.38
CA ASN A 178 -4.36 -4.63 -8.11
C ASN A 178 -5.60 -4.16 -8.91
N TYR A 179 -5.70 -4.55 -10.18
CA TYR A 179 -6.82 -4.20 -11.04
C TYR A 179 -8.17 -4.58 -10.41
N ARG A 180 -8.32 -5.82 -9.97
CA ARG A 180 -9.61 -6.30 -9.43
C ARG A 180 -10.01 -5.59 -8.14
N TYR A 181 -9.06 -5.26 -7.25
CA TYR A 181 -9.37 -4.52 -6.03
C TYR A 181 -9.73 -3.06 -6.31
N VAL A 182 -9.00 -2.38 -7.20
CA VAL A 182 -9.33 -0.99 -7.56
C VAL A 182 -10.68 -0.88 -8.27
N MET A 183 -11.11 -1.91 -9.01
CA MET A 183 -12.45 -1.95 -9.60
C MET A 183 -13.56 -2.05 -8.54
N ILE A 184 -13.32 -2.73 -7.43
CA ILE A 184 -14.25 -2.74 -6.28
C ILE A 184 -14.24 -1.38 -5.56
N ASP A 185 -13.09 -0.71 -5.45
CA ASP A 185 -13.02 0.65 -4.89
C ASP A 185 -13.74 1.67 -5.79
N LEU A 186 -13.62 1.52 -7.10
CA LEU A 186 -14.37 2.31 -8.07
C LEU A 186 -15.89 2.09 -7.92
N ALA A 187 -16.32 0.84 -7.72
CA ALA A 187 -17.72 0.54 -7.44
C ALA A 187 -18.20 1.24 -6.15
N ALA A 188 -17.38 1.26 -5.12
CA ALA A 188 -17.68 1.98 -3.88
C ALA A 188 -17.77 3.51 -4.09
N SER A 189 -16.92 4.07 -4.95
CA SER A 189 -16.99 5.51 -5.28
C SER A 189 -18.27 5.85 -6.05
N TYR A 190 -18.77 4.96 -6.91
CA TYR A 190 -20.11 5.12 -7.50
C TYR A 190 -21.21 5.12 -6.45
N ALA A 191 -21.11 4.30 -5.41
CA ALA A 191 -22.07 4.31 -4.30
C ALA A 191 -22.03 5.62 -3.53
N ASN A 192 -20.84 6.17 -3.25
CA ASN A 192 -20.67 7.47 -2.58
C ASN A 192 -21.32 8.59 -3.42
N HIS A 193 -21.15 8.54 -4.74
CA HIS A 193 -21.74 9.50 -5.68
C HIS A 193 -23.26 9.30 -5.89
N GLY A 194 -23.87 8.27 -5.27
CA GLY A 194 -25.30 7.97 -5.38
C GLY A 194 -25.68 7.06 -6.56
N GLU A 195 -24.73 6.58 -7.35
CA GLU A 195 -24.93 5.67 -8.48
C GLU A 195 -24.99 4.20 -8.01
N TYR A 196 -25.96 3.89 -7.13
CA TYR A 196 -26.04 2.60 -6.42
C TYR A 196 -26.14 1.37 -7.33
N ASN A 197 -26.88 1.47 -8.45
CA ASN A 197 -26.98 0.36 -9.41
C ASN A 197 -25.62 0.07 -10.05
N ARG A 198 -24.88 1.10 -10.46
CA ARG A 198 -23.52 0.94 -11.01
C ARG A 198 -22.55 0.29 -10.04
N CYS A 199 -22.64 0.66 -8.76
CA CYS A 199 -21.85 -0.01 -7.71
C CYS A 199 -22.13 -1.51 -7.69
N ILE A 200 -23.40 -1.91 -7.71
CA ILE A 200 -23.78 -3.33 -7.64
C ILE A 200 -23.36 -4.07 -8.90
N GLU A 201 -23.69 -3.55 -10.08
CA GLU A 201 -23.36 -4.18 -11.36
C GLU A 201 -21.84 -4.38 -11.53
N LEU A 202 -21.05 -3.36 -11.22
CA LEU A 202 -19.61 -3.43 -11.36
C LEU A 202 -18.99 -4.42 -10.36
N SER A 203 -19.38 -4.36 -9.09
CA SER A 203 -18.84 -5.27 -8.07
C SER A 203 -19.30 -6.71 -8.29
N ASP A 204 -20.53 -6.97 -8.73
CA ASP A 204 -20.99 -8.31 -9.13
C ASP A 204 -20.15 -8.84 -10.29
N SER A 205 -19.96 -8.07 -11.35
CA SER A 205 -19.14 -8.46 -12.50
C SER A 205 -17.72 -8.84 -12.12
N ILE A 206 -17.09 -8.09 -11.21
CA ILE A 206 -15.75 -8.39 -10.74
C ILE A 206 -15.74 -9.65 -9.87
N MET A 207 -16.66 -9.80 -8.92
CA MET A 207 -16.73 -10.98 -8.07
C MET A 207 -16.98 -12.26 -8.87
N ASP A 208 -17.84 -12.22 -9.90
CA ASP A 208 -18.15 -13.35 -10.77
C ASP A 208 -16.93 -13.79 -11.60
N ASN A 209 -16.15 -12.84 -12.10
CA ASN A 209 -14.93 -13.10 -12.84
C ASN A 209 -13.81 -13.72 -11.95
N TYR A 210 -13.86 -13.53 -10.64
CA TYR A 210 -12.86 -13.99 -9.67
C TYR A 210 -13.48 -14.83 -8.55
N ILE A 211 -14.41 -15.72 -8.89
CA ILE A 211 -15.23 -16.51 -7.95
C ILE A 211 -14.43 -17.32 -6.91
N ASN A 212 -13.17 -17.63 -7.19
CA ASN A 212 -12.30 -18.38 -6.26
C ASN A 212 -11.55 -17.46 -5.27
N ASP A 213 -11.60 -16.14 -5.44
CA ASP A 213 -10.96 -15.18 -4.55
C ASP A 213 -11.89 -14.78 -3.40
N LYS A 214 -11.84 -15.55 -2.32
CA LYS A 214 -12.68 -15.29 -1.13
C LYS A 214 -12.47 -13.91 -0.52
N SER A 215 -11.25 -13.38 -0.55
CA SER A 215 -10.92 -12.07 0.00
C SER A 215 -11.57 -10.96 -0.83
N LEU A 216 -11.49 -11.06 -2.15
CA LEU A 216 -12.15 -10.13 -3.07
C LEU A 216 -13.67 -10.17 -2.93
N ILE A 217 -14.25 -11.37 -2.82
CA ILE A 217 -15.71 -11.53 -2.64
C ILE A 217 -16.16 -10.90 -1.32
N ASN A 218 -15.45 -11.14 -0.20
CA ASN A 218 -15.73 -10.46 1.05
C ASN A 218 -15.70 -8.95 0.90
N TYR A 219 -14.65 -8.44 0.23
CA TYR A 219 -14.48 -7.00 0.02
C TYR A 219 -15.60 -6.41 -0.85
N GLY A 220 -15.94 -7.04 -1.96
CA GLY A 220 -17.01 -6.61 -2.86
C GLY A 220 -18.38 -6.61 -2.16
N LYS A 221 -18.73 -7.70 -1.47
CA LYS A 221 -19.99 -7.77 -0.72
C LYS A 221 -20.10 -6.70 0.36
N TYR A 222 -18.99 -6.41 1.05
CA TYR A 222 -18.95 -5.33 2.02
C TYR A 222 -19.22 -3.96 1.37
N ARG A 223 -18.59 -3.68 0.23
CA ARG A 223 -18.77 -2.42 -0.50
C ARG A 223 -20.19 -2.23 -1.07
N GLN A 224 -20.92 -3.32 -1.32
CA GLN A 224 -22.30 -3.24 -1.81
C GLN A 224 -23.35 -2.88 -0.74
N LEU A 225 -23.04 -3.02 0.56
CA LEU A 225 -24.06 -2.95 1.63
C LEU A 225 -24.88 -1.66 1.61
N ILE A 226 -24.23 -0.51 1.42
CA ILE A 226 -24.90 0.79 1.37
C ILE A 226 -25.82 0.91 0.15
N SER A 227 -25.36 0.43 -1.01
CA SER A 227 -26.12 0.48 -2.27
C SER A 227 -27.36 -0.41 -2.17
N LEU A 228 -27.23 -1.62 -1.65
CA LEU A 228 -28.34 -2.54 -1.43
C LEU A 228 -29.38 -1.96 -0.47
N TYR A 229 -28.95 -1.32 0.61
CA TYR A 229 -29.84 -0.63 1.54
C TYR A 229 -30.59 0.53 0.87
N LYS A 230 -29.87 1.39 0.14
CA LYS A 230 -30.48 2.56 -0.55
C LYS A 230 -31.46 2.16 -1.65
N LEU A 231 -31.22 1.03 -2.31
CA LEU A 231 -32.11 0.45 -3.33
C LEU A 231 -33.24 -0.43 -2.74
N GLN A 232 -33.32 -0.56 -1.40
CA GLN A 232 -34.30 -1.38 -0.70
C GLN A 232 -34.22 -2.88 -1.09
N GLN A 233 -33.06 -3.35 -1.54
CA GLN A 233 -32.81 -4.77 -1.85
C GLN A 233 -32.46 -5.54 -0.58
N TYR A 234 -33.38 -5.61 0.36
CA TYR A 234 -33.13 -6.11 1.72
C TYR A 234 -32.76 -7.60 1.77
N ASP A 235 -33.31 -8.44 0.90
CA ASP A 235 -32.94 -9.85 0.85
C ASP A 235 -31.46 -10.02 0.49
N ARG A 236 -30.99 -9.38 -0.56
CA ARG A 236 -29.56 -9.39 -0.94
C ARG A 236 -28.67 -8.75 0.12
N LEU A 237 -29.14 -7.69 0.75
CA LEU A 237 -28.43 -7.04 1.86
C LEU A 237 -28.20 -8.04 3.00
N MET A 238 -29.24 -8.77 3.43
CA MET A 238 -29.15 -9.77 4.48
C MET A 238 -28.27 -10.96 4.09
N ASP A 239 -28.34 -11.42 2.83
CA ASP A 239 -27.46 -12.47 2.32
C ASP A 239 -25.99 -12.05 2.37
N ASN A 240 -25.65 -10.82 1.94
CA ASN A 240 -24.30 -10.30 2.01
C ASN A 240 -23.82 -10.17 3.46
N ILE A 241 -24.66 -9.67 4.34
CA ILE A 241 -24.36 -9.57 5.78
C ILE A 241 -24.07 -10.95 6.38
N ASN A 242 -24.95 -11.94 6.14
CA ASN A 242 -24.77 -13.30 6.64
C ASN A 242 -23.50 -13.95 6.10
N PHE A 243 -23.19 -13.72 4.82
CA PHE A 243 -21.95 -14.18 4.21
C PHE A 243 -20.72 -13.59 4.88
N LEU A 244 -20.71 -12.27 5.11
CA LEU A 244 -19.62 -11.57 5.77
C LEU A 244 -19.42 -12.04 7.22
N PHE A 245 -20.48 -12.22 7.99
CA PHE A 245 -20.41 -12.77 9.35
C PHE A 245 -19.82 -14.19 9.41
N LYS A 246 -20.08 -15.00 8.39
CA LYS A 246 -19.57 -16.37 8.31
C LYS A 246 -18.11 -16.45 7.88
N ASN A 247 -17.65 -15.50 7.05
CA ASN A 247 -16.37 -15.59 6.36
C ASN A 247 -15.33 -14.53 6.78
N SER A 248 -15.71 -13.56 7.61
CA SER A 248 -14.79 -12.54 8.13
C SER A 248 -14.59 -12.74 9.63
N ASP A 249 -13.41 -12.38 10.12
CA ASP A 249 -13.19 -12.28 11.56
C ASP A 249 -14.14 -11.23 12.16
N LYS A 250 -14.79 -11.56 13.26
CA LYS A 250 -15.81 -10.70 13.89
C LYS A 250 -15.34 -9.28 14.22
N GLN A 251 -14.02 -9.07 14.27
CA GLN A 251 -13.40 -7.75 14.50
C GLN A 251 -13.31 -6.87 13.25
N SER A 252 -13.46 -7.43 12.05
CA SER A 252 -13.29 -6.73 10.79
C SER A 252 -14.57 -6.08 10.23
N ILE A 253 -15.72 -6.33 10.86
CA ILE A 253 -16.99 -5.69 10.47
C ILE A 253 -17.13 -4.39 11.28
N PRO A 254 -17.03 -3.20 10.67
CA PRO A 254 -17.19 -1.94 11.40
C PRO A 254 -18.54 -1.84 12.10
N ASN A 255 -18.55 -1.33 13.32
CA ASN A 255 -19.75 -1.21 14.17
C ASN A 255 -20.91 -0.44 13.49
N CYS A 256 -20.61 0.46 12.53
CA CYS A 256 -21.63 1.18 11.77
C CYS A 256 -22.56 0.26 10.98
N TYR A 257 -22.09 -0.91 10.50
CA TYR A 257 -22.93 -1.87 9.79
C TYR A 257 -23.78 -2.74 10.72
N ILE A 258 -23.34 -2.97 11.95
CA ILE A 258 -24.17 -3.57 12.99
C ILE A 258 -25.39 -2.69 13.28
N TYR A 259 -25.24 -1.36 13.23
CA TYR A 259 -26.33 -0.41 13.36
C TYR A 259 -27.31 -0.46 12.17
N LEU A 260 -26.78 -0.52 10.92
CA LEU A 260 -27.64 -0.65 9.72
C LEU A 260 -28.45 -1.95 9.74
N ILE A 261 -27.85 -3.05 10.20
CA ILE A 261 -28.53 -4.35 10.41
C ILE A 261 -29.68 -4.20 11.42
N ARG A 262 -29.47 -3.50 12.54
CA ARG A 262 -30.49 -3.28 13.57
C ARG A 262 -31.61 -2.35 13.16
N LEU A 263 -31.40 -1.50 12.15
CA LEU A 263 -32.41 -0.59 11.61
C LEU A 263 -33.22 -1.23 10.46
N ALA A 264 -32.74 -2.35 9.90
CA ALA A 264 -33.37 -3.09 8.80
C ALA A 264 -34.24 -4.26 9.30
N ILE A 265 -34.22 -4.58 10.62
CA ILE A 265 -35.10 -5.53 11.32
C ILE A 265 -36.15 -4.75 12.08
#